data_afb5630b443a9d69ea834bb4a55fd57e
#
_entry.id   afb5630b443a9d69ea834bb4a55fd57e
#
_cell.length_a   1.000
_cell.length_b   1.000
_cell.length_c   1.000
_cell.angle_alpha   90.00
_cell.angle_beta   90.00
_cell.angle_gamma   90.00
#
_symmetry.space_group_name_H-M   'P 1'
#
loop_
_entity.id
_entity.type
_entity.pdbx_description
1 polymer ?
#
loop_
_entity_poly.entity_id
_entity_poly.type
_entity_poly.pdbx_seq_one_letter_code
_entity_poly.pdbx_strand_id
1 'polypeptide(L)'
;MDLRVLRYFLMVAREQSFTKAARQLNITQPTLSRQLAALEEELGVRLFDRGGHSITLTNEGLLLKRRALEIVDLEDRIVSEFKGGNASVEGMITIGCGEFMAVELLAGICKSYKEKYPLVRFTIHTGTADTISDMMNKGLVDIGLFLEPVDTQGLDYIRIQGSDHWVVTMRADDPLAAKEAITREDLLKLPLILPERVNIRSELANWFGKDFDRLNIAFVSNLGTNAGIMAMHGLGYPVSVEGAARYWRNDLVVQKRLYPQITVNTVIAWRRNIPYAAAVRYFIDEINASWA
;
A
#
# COMPACT_ATOMS: atom_id res chain seq x y z
N MET A 1 25.59 -12.07 -11.00
CA MET A 1 25.14 -10.86 -10.26
C MET A 1 25.17 -11.16 -8.76
N ASP A 2 25.88 -10.35 -7.95
CA ASP A 2 26.06 -10.51 -6.49
C ASP A 2 25.16 -9.51 -5.75
N LEU A 3 24.51 -9.93 -4.66
CA LEU A 3 23.65 -9.06 -3.83
C LEU A 3 24.42 -7.84 -3.29
N ARG A 4 25.67 -8.02 -2.93
CA ARG A 4 26.55 -6.92 -2.53
C ARG A 4 26.69 -5.87 -3.62
N VAL A 5 26.81 -6.28 -4.88
CA VAL A 5 26.93 -5.36 -6.03
C VAL A 5 25.60 -4.63 -6.27
N LEU A 6 24.46 -5.28 -6.05
CA LEU A 6 23.14 -4.60 -6.06
C LEU A 6 23.06 -3.53 -4.97
N ARG A 7 23.53 -3.78 -3.75
CA ARG A 7 23.61 -2.77 -2.68
C ARG A 7 24.52 -1.61 -3.08
N TYR A 8 25.64 -1.87 -3.75
CA TYR A 8 26.53 -0.85 -4.28
C TYR A 8 25.83 0.01 -5.34
N PHE A 9 25.11 -0.62 -6.25
CA PHE A 9 24.32 0.05 -7.27
C PHE A 9 23.26 0.97 -6.65
N LEU A 10 22.49 0.46 -5.69
CA LEU A 10 21.45 1.24 -4.98
C LEU A 10 22.05 2.42 -4.22
N MET A 11 23.24 2.26 -3.61
CA MET A 11 23.92 3.35 -2.91
C MET A 11 24.36 4.46 -3.88
N VAL A 12 24.91 4.12 -5.04
CA VAL A 12 25.28 5.12 -6.06
C VAL A 12 24.04 5.81 -6.62
N ALA A 13 22.95 5.06 -6.84
CA ALA A 13 21.68 5.60 -7.30
C ALA A 13 21.07 6.59 -6.30
N ARG A 14 21.29 6.37 -4.99
CA ARG A 14 20.82 7.24 -3.91
C ARG A 14 21.68 8.49 -3.78
N GLU A 15 23.01 8.31 -3.72
CA GLU A 15 23.97 9.41 -3.48
C GLU A 15 24.25 10.25 -4.74
N GLN A 16 23.85 9.77 -5.92
CA GLN A 16 24.15 10.37 -7.24
C GLN A 16 25.64 10.73 -7.41
N SER A 17 26.51 9.99 -6.72
CA SER A 17 27.95 10.24 -6.67
C SER A 17 28.70 8.96 -6.26
N PHE A 18 29.60 8.49 -7.13
CA PHE A 18 30.47 7.33 -6.81
C PHE A 18 31.35 7.60 -5.60
N THR A 19 31.86 8.82 -5.44
CA THR A 19 32.75 9.17 -4.31
C THR A 19 31.99 9.18 -2.97
N LYS A 20 30.78 9.75 -2.93
CA LYS A 20 29.95 9.74 -1.72
C LYS A 20 29.50 8.33 -1.38
N ALA A 21 29.03 7.58 -2.37
CA ALA A 21 28.60 6.19 -2.19
C ALA A 21 29.76 5.31 -1.68
N ALA A 22 30.95 5.42 -2.24
CA ALA A 22 32.13 4.66 -1.80
C ALA A 22 32.48 4.94 -0.32
N ARG A 23 32.40 6.20 0.11
CA ARG A 23 32.60 6.58 1.54
C ARG A 23 31.56 5.92 2.44
N GLN A 24 30.28 5.96 2.07
CA GLN A 24 29.20 5.32 2.84
C GLN A 24 29.36 3.78 2.93
N LEU A 25 29.91 3.19 1.88
CA LEU A 25 30.14 1.75 1.80
C LEU A 25 31.49 1.31 2.42
N ASN A 26 32.31 2.25 2.91
CA ASN A 26 33.65 1.99 3.43
C ASN A 26 34.56 1.26 2.43
N ILE A 27 34.48 1.61 1.16
CA ILE A 27 35.33 1.10 0.08
C ILE A 27 35.95 2.24 -0.73
N THR A 28 36.94 1.90 -1.58
CA THR A 28 37.52 2.91 -2.46
C THR A 28 36.63 3.15 -3.68
N GLN A 29 36.61 4.38 -4.19
CA GLN A 29 35.85 4.72 -5.40
C GLN A 29 36.25 3.91 -6.63
N PRO A 30 37.54 3.62 -6.91
CA PRO A 30 37.93 2.72 -8.01
C PRO A 30 37.36 1.31 -7.87
N THR A 31 37.31 0.77 -6.66
CA THR A 31 36.70 -0.54 -6.41
C THR A 31 35.20 -0.53 -6.71
N LEU A 32 34.47 0.46 -6.22
CA LEU A 32 33.06 0.64 -6.51
C LEU A 32 32.77 0.77 -8.01
N SER A 33 33.55 1.63 -8.69
CA SER A 33 33.39 1.87 -10.13
C SER A 33 33.62 0.59 -10.95
N ARG A 34 34.67 -0.19 -10.59
CA ARG A 34 34.97 -1.44 -11.28
C ARG A 34 33.88 -2.50 -11.08
N GLN A 35 33.33 -2.63 -9.85
CA GLN A 35 32.24 -3.58 -9.55
C GLN A 35 30.96 -3.23 -10.33
N LEU A 36 30.63 -1.93 -10.45
CA LEU A 36 29.46 -1.52 -11.20
C LEU A 36 29.67 -1.58 -12.71
N ALA A 37 30.89 -1.34 -13.20
CA ALA A 37 31.22 -1.58 -14.60
C ALA A 37 31.10 -3.06 -14.99
N ALA A 38 31.54 -3.96 -14.12
CA ALA A 38 31.37 -5.42 -14.32
C ALA A 38 29.88 -5.83 -14.32
N LEU A 39 29.05 -5.19 -13.49
CA LEU A 39 27.59 -5.40 -13.50
C LEU A 39 26.96 -4.90 -14.82
N GLU A 40 27.36 -3.74 -15.32
CA GLU A 40 26.91 -3.21 -16.61
C GLU A 40 27.31 -4.13 -17.77
N GLU A 41 28.53 -4.67 -17.73
CA GLU A 41 29.03 -5.65 -18.70
C GLU A 41 28.25 -6.97 -18.64
N GLU A 42 28.01 -7.52 -17.44
CA GLU A 42 27.23 -8.75 -17.22
C GLU A 42 25.80 -8.62 -17.75
N LEU A 43 25.16 -7.44 -17.56
CA LEU A 43 23.81 -7.17 -18.03
C LEU A 43 23.74 -6.71 -19.48
N GLY A 44 24.87 -6.37 -20.09
CA GLY A 44 24.95 -5.86 -21.47
C GLY A 44 24.33 -4.47 -21.66
N VAL A 45 24.13 -3.70 -20.58
CA VAL A 45 23.49 -2.38 -20.62
C VAL A 45 24.21 -1.38 -19.73
N ARG A 46 24.06 -0.09 -20.03
CA ARG A 46 24.48 0.98 -19.12
C ARG A 46 23.39 1.26 -18.11
N LEU A 47 23.78 1.39 -16.85
CA LEU A 47 22.87 1.68 -15.75
C LEU A 47 22.93 3.13 -15.30
N PHE A 48 24.07 3.80 -15.58
CA PHE A 48 24.30 5.18 -15.21
C PHE A 48 24.66 6.04 -16.43
N ASP A 49 24.07 7.22 -16.48
CA ASP A 49 24.50 8.29 -17.36
C ASP A 49 25.50 9.19 -16.61
N ARG A 50 26.65 9.40 -17.25
CA ARG A 50 27.80 10.16 -16.70
C ARG A 50 28.00 11.50 -17.38
N GLY A 51 27.01 11.97 -18.17
CA GLY A 51 27.15 13.15 -19.05
C GLY A 51 26.97 14.52 -18.40
N GLY A 52 26.80 14.62 -17.07
CA GLY A 52 26.51 15.88 -16.39
C GLY A 52 27.24 16.10 -15.06
N HIS A 53 26.84 17.15 -14.32
CA HIS A 53 27.36 17.46 -12.98
C HIS A 53 26.95 16.45 -11.90
N SER A 54 25.94 15.62 -12.17
CA SER A 54 25.46 14.53 -11.31
C SER A 54 25.30 13.25 -12.10
N ILE A 55 25.42 12.12 -11.41
CA ILE A 55 25.20 10.79 -11.97
C ILE A 55 23.69 10.50 -11.92
N THR A 56 23.10 10.19 -13.06
CA THR A 56 21.70 9.81 -13.18
C THR A 56 21.55 8.36 -13.64
N LEU A 57 20.39 7.77 -13.40
CA LEU A 57 20.09 6.43 -13.90
C LEU A 57 19.57 6.50 -15.33
N THR A 58 20.00 5.53 -16.15
CA THR A 58 19.36 5.23 -17.45
C THR A 58 17.96 4.60 -17.22
N ASN A 59 17.21 4.36 -18.29
CA ASN A 59 15.95 3.61 -18.21
C ASN A 59 16.16 2.19 -17.67
N GLU A 60 17.24 1.53 -18.10
CA GLU A 60 17.68 0.22 -17.62
C GLU A 60 18.11 0.28 -16.16
N GLY A 61 18.78 1.36 -15.76
CA GLY A 61 19.13 1.64 -14.36
C GLY A 61 17.89 1.84 -13.48
N LEU A 62 16.86 2.53 -13.96
CA LEU A 62 15.59 2.68 -13.25
C LEU A 62 14.87 1.32 -13.09
N LEU A 63 14.89 0.49 -14.13
CA LEU A 63 14.33 -0.86 -14.07
C LEU A 63 15.08 -1.72 -13.04
N LEU A 64 16.43 -1.73 -13.12
CA LEU A 64 17.25 -2.45 -12.17
C LEU A 64 17.05 -1.94 -10.73
N LYS A 65 16.95 -0.63 -10.52
CA LYS A 65 16.71 -0.06 -9.18
C LYS A 65 15.46 -0.63 -8.53
N ARG A 66 14.37 -0.72 -9.27
CA ARG A 66 13.12 -1.30 -8.76
C ARG A 66 13.32 -2.76 -8.34
N ARG A 67 13.95 -3.58 -9.21
CA ARG A 67 14.20 -5.00 -8.94
C ARG A 67 15.23 -5.22 -7.85
N ALA A 68 16.27 -4.41 -7.81
CA ALA A 68 17.31 -4.49 -6.78
C ALA A 68 16.75 -4.18 -5.37
N LEU A 69 15.83 -3.22 -5.25
CA LEU A 69 15.15 -2.94 -3.98
C LEU A 69 14.34 -4.15 -3.51
N GLU A 70 13.58 -4.80 -4.40
CA GLU A 70 12.79 -6.00 -4.08
C GLU A 70 13.70 -7.15 -3.59
N ILE A 71 14.83 -7.38 -4.27
CA ILE A 71 15.77 -8.47 -3.94
C ILE A 71 16.51 -8.19 -2.61
N VAL A 72 16.97 -6.95 -2.40
CA VAL A 72 17.71 -6.59 -1.18
C VAL A 72 16.79 -6.62 0.04
N ASP A 73 15.54 -6.17 -0.09
CA ASP A 73 14.55 -6.26 0.98
C ASP A 73 14.26 -7.72 1.36
N LEU A 74 14.14 -8.61 0.36
CA LEU A 74 13.96 -10.05 0.60
C LEU A 74 15.18 -10.67 1.30
N GLU A 75 16.41 -10.30 0.91
CA GLU A 75 17.64 -10.75 1.60
C GLU A 75 17.66 -10.29 3.05
N ASP A 76 17.36 -9.03 3.32
CA ASP A 76 17.32 -8.48 4.68
C ASP A 76 16.30 -9.21 5.56
N ARG A 77 15.15 -9.59 5.00
CA ARG A 77 14.14 -10.42 5.66
C ARG A 77 14.68 -11.80 6.00
N ILE A 78 15.26 -12.51 5.03
CA ILE A 78 15.84 -13.83 5.25
C ILE A 78 16.87 -13.77 6.38
N VAL A 79 17.76 -12.77 6.37
CA VAL A 79 18.77 -12.61 7.41
C VAL A 79 18.14 -12.35 8.78
N SER A 80 17.06 -11.53 8.85
CA SER A 80 16.34 -11.25 10.09
C SER A 80 15.60 -12.47 10.65
N GLU A 81 15.01 -13.29 9.77
CA GLU A 81 14.30 -14.51 10.15
C GLU A 81 15.20 -15.54 10.85
N PHE A 82 16.49 -15.62 10.44
CA PHE A 82 17.44 -16.57 11.02
C PHE A 82 18.27 -16.00 12.18
N LYS A 83 18.32 -14.67 12.36
CA LYS A 83 19.07 -14.04 13.48
C LYS A 83 18.29 -14.00 14.79
N GLY A 84 16.97 -14.18 14.76
CA GLY A 84 16.11 -14.20 15.96
C GLY A 84 16.37 -15.44 16.81
N GLY A 85 17.32 -15.36 17.71
CA GLY A 85 17.51 -16.36 18.77
C GLY A 85 16.38 -16.28 19.80
N ASN A 86 16.11 -17.38 20.51
CA ASN A 86 14.99 -17.63 21.44
C ASN A 86 14.84 -16.66 22.65
N ALA A 87 15.54 -15.53 22.72
CA ALA A 87 15.55 -14.65 23.89
C ALA A 87 14.76 -13.33 23.72
N SER A 88 14.58 -12.84 22.51
CA SER A 88 13.73 -11.65 22.25
C SER A 88 13.08 -11.75 20.89
N VAL A 89 11.76 -11.50 20.83
CA VAL A 89 11.05 -11.40 19.53
C VAL A 89 11.44 -10.08 18.89
N GLU A 90 12.13 -10.16 17.77
CA GLU A 90 12.58 -9.02 16.96
C GLU A 90 12.38 -9.30 15.49
N GLY A 91 12.44 -8.27 14.66
CA GLY A 91 12.33 -8.37 13.22
C GLY A 91 11.37 -7.35 12.63
N MET A 92 11.09 -7.51 11.35
CA MET A 92 10.18 -6.63 10.61
C MET A 92 8.91 -7.40 10.24
N ILE A 93 7.77 -6.75 10.42
CA ILE A 93 6.47 -7.21 9.96
C ILE A 93 6.01 -6.24 8.88
N THR A 94 5.72 -6.76 7.69
CA THR A 94 5.28 -5.93 6.57
C THR A 94 3.79 -6.15 6.33
N ILE A 95 3.04 -5.05 6.40
CA ILE A 95 1.58 -5.04 6.25
C ILE A 95 1.22 -4.26 5.00
N GLY A 96 0.37 -4.84 4.16
CA GLY A 96 -0.22 -4.17 3.01
C GLY A 96 -1.68 -3.85 3.29
N CYS A 97 -2.11 -2.62 3.00
CA CYS A 97 -3.51 -2.22 3.20
C CYS A 97 -3.94 -1.13 2.23
N GLY A 98 -5.25 -0.98 2.07
CA GLY A 98 -5.85 0.20 1.45
C GLY A 98 -6.11 1.31 2.47
N GLU A 99 -6.92 2.29 2.04
CA GLU A 99 -7.36 3.41 2.87
C GLU A 99 -8.80 3.16 3.34
N PHE A 100 -8.99 2.55 4.53
CA PHE A 100 -10.31 2.20 5.08
C PHE A 100 -10.27 2.08 6.62
N MET A 101 -11.45 2.04 7.24
CA MET A 101 -11.63 2.11 8.70
C MET A 101 -10.89 1.04 9.49
N ALA A 102 -10.80 -0.18 8.95
CA ALA A 102 -10.15 -1.28 9.66
C ALA A 102 -8.64 -1.07 9.89
N VAL A 103 -8.01 -0.11 9.22
CA VAL A 103 -6.62 0.30 9.50
C VAL A 103 -6.48 0.86 10.92
N GLU A 104 -7.52 1.50 11.47
CA GLU A 104 -7.54 2.00 12.86
C GLU A 104 -7.49 0.84 13.87
N LEU A 105 -8.26 -0.23 13.60
CA LEU A 105 -8.23 -1.45 14.41
C LEU A 105 -6.85 -2.12 14.36
N LEU A 106 -6.29 -2.24 13.15
CA LEU A 106 -4.94 -2.75 12.95
C LEU A 106 -3.89 -1.94 13.72
N ALA A 107 -3.99 -0.61 13.71
CA ALA A 107 -3.08 0.27 14.45
C ALA A 107 -3.15 0.00 15.96
N GLY A 108 -4.34 -0.28 16.51
CA GLY A 108 -4.52 -0.71 17.90
C GLY A 108 -3.76 -2.00 18.22
N ILE A 109 -3.86 -3.01 17.37
CA ILE A 109 -3.14 -4.27 17.54
C ILE A 109 -1.62 -4.08 17.41
N CYS A 110 -1.18 -3.30 16.42
CA CYS A 110 0.24 -2.97 16.27
C CYS A 110 0.79 -2.28 17.53
N LYS A 111 0.01 -1.39 18.16
CA LYS A 111 0.38 -0.72 19.40
C LYS A 111 0.57 -1.73 20.52
N SER A 112 -0.44 -2.55 20.82
CA SER A 112 -0.36 -3.57 21.87
C SER A 112 0.80 -4.54 21.63
N TYR A 113 0.98 -4.97 20.40
CA TYR A 113 2.05 -5.88 20.03
C TYR A 113 3.45 -5.25 20.22
N LYS A 114 3.61 -3.97 19.86
CA LYS A 114 4.87 -3.24 20.02
C LYS A 114 5.21 -2.97 21.48
N GLU A 115 4.22 -2.79 22.35
CA GLU A 115 4.40 -2.70 23.80
C GLU A 115 4.96 -4.02 24.37
N LYS A 116 4.48 -5.16 23.86
CA LYS A 116 4.93 -6.52 24.26
C LYS A 116 6.28 -6.89 23.64
N TYR A 117 6.55 -6.44 22.41
CA TYR A 117 7.76 -6.76 21.64
C TYR A 117 8.41 -5.49 21.08
N PRO A 118 9.13 -4.69 21.89
CA PRO A 118 9.63 -3.36 21.49
C PRO A 118 10.61 -3.37 20.31
N LEU A 119 11.32 -4.50 20.10
CA LEU A 119 12.32 -4.64 19.03
C LEU A 119 11.69 -4.96 17.66
N VAL A 120 10.40 -5.28 17.62
CA VAL A 120 9.68 -5.48 16.35
C VAL A 120 9.46 -4.14 15.67
N ARG A 121 9.66 -4.12 14.35
CA ARG A 121 9.38 -2.99 13.48
C ARG A 121 8.27 -3.34 12.50
N PHE A 122 7.46 -2.35 12.14
CA PHE A 122 6.41 -2.48 11.15
C PHE A 122 6.73 -1.64 9.91
N THR A 123 6.45 -2.21 8.74
CA THR A 123 6.42 -1.48 7.47
C THR A 123 4.99 -1.53 6.93
N ILE A 124 4.42 -0.39 6.54
CA ILE A 124 3.09 -0.31 5.95
C ILE A 124 3.23 0.06 4.49
N HIS A 125 2.67 -0.78 3.63
CA HIS A 125 2.50 -0.51 2.20
C HIS A 125 1.04 -0.18 1.92
N THR A 126 0.77 1.04 1.46
CA THR A 126 -0.57 1.45 1.05
C THR A 126 -0.72 1.22 -0.45
N GLY A 127 -1.78 0.50 -0.82
CA GLY A 127 -2.03 0.16 -2.22
C GLY A 127 -3.41 -0.42 -2.46
N THR A 128 -3.69 -0.75 -3.72
CA THR A 128 -4.89 -1.50 -4.10
C THR A 128 -4.78 -2.96 -3.66
N ALA A 129 -5.92 -3.64 -3.53
CA ALA A 129 -5.91 -5.06 -3.17
C ALA A 129 -5.08 -5.91 -4.15
N ASP A 130 -5.14 -5.60 -5.44
CA ASP A 130 -4.39 -6.35 -6.46
C ASP A 130 -2.87 -6.15 -6.29
N THR A 131 -2.44 -4.90 -6.03
CA THR A 131 -1.03 -4.60 -5.73
C THR A 131 -0.55 -5.32 -4.47
N ILE A 132 -1.35 -5.27 -3.39
CA ILE A 132 -1.00 -5.91 -2.12
C ILE A 132 -0.99 -7.44 -2.26
N SER A 133 -1.96 -8.03 -2.97
CA SER A 133 -2.00 -9.48 -3.25
C SER A 133 -0.77 -9.92 -4.04
N ASP A 134 -0.35 -9.16 -5.06
CA ASP A 134 0.88 -9.44 -5.82
C ASP A 134 2.12 -9.38 -4.91
N MET A 135 2.22 -8.39 -4.02
CA MET A 135 3.30 -8.28 -3.04
C MET A 135 3.30 -9.45 -2.05
N MET A 136 2.12 -9.89 -1.57
CA MET A 136 2.00 -11.07 -0.71
C MET A 136 2.46 -12.34 -1.43
N ASN A 137 2.08 -12.52 -2.69
CA ASN A 137 2.49 -13.67 -3.51
C ASN A 137 4.00 -13.70 -3.73
N LYS A 138 4.66 -12.55 -3.78
CA LYS A 138 6.12 -12.39 -3.88
C LYS A 138 6.84 -12.48 -2.52
N GLY A 139 6.12 -12.64 -1.41
CA GLY A 139 6.70 -12.64 -0.07
C GLY A 139 7.18 -11.27 0.42
N LEU A 140 6.76 -10.18 -0.21
CA LEU A 140 7.13 -8.80 0.15
C LEU A 140 6.19 -8.20 1.21
N VAL A 141 5.02 -8.80 1.40
CA VAL A 141 4.03 -8.44 2.41
C VAL A 141 3.65 -9.70 3.18
N ASP A 142 3.68 -9.62 4.51
CA ASP A 142 3.35 -10.73 5.40
C ASP A 142 1.84 -10.82 5.65
N ILE A 143 1.21 -9.66 5.85
CA ILE A 143 -0.21 -9.55 6.22
C ILE A 143 -0.88 -8.52 5.32
N GLY A 144 -1.99 -8.92 4.71
CA GLY A 144 -2.81 -8.06 3.87
C GLY A 144 -4.11 -7.67 4.55
N LEU A 145 -4.49 -6.40 4.44
CA LEU A 145 -5.82 -5.90 4.81
C LEU A 145 -6.56 -5.53 3.53
N PHE A 146 -7.76 -6.09 3.33
CA PHE A 146 -8.51 -5.97 2.08
C PHE A 146 -9.97 -5.65 2.34
N LEU A 147 -10.57 -4.80 1.50
CA LEU A 147 -12.03 -4.72 1.40
C LEU A 147 -12.56 -5.87 0.53
N GLU A 148 -13.64 -6.49 0.98
CA GLU A 148 -14.38 -7.44 0.15
C GLU A 148 -15.10 -6.72 -1.02
N PRO A 149 -15.28 -7.40 -2.17
CA PRO A 149 -14.86 -8.75 -2.47
C PRO A 149 -13.36 -8.86 -2.82
N VAL A 150 -12.69 -9.88 -2.28
CA VAL A 150 -11.29 -10.19 -2.53
C VAL A 150 -11.09 -11.70 -2.68
N ASP A 151 -10.16 -12.11 -3.55
CA ASP A 151 -9.77 -13.51 -3.66
C ASP A 151 -8.95 -13.92 -2.45
N THR A 152 -9.42 -14.91 -1.72
CA THR A 152 -8.76 -15.47 -0.52
C THR A 152 -8.16 -16.86 -0.77
N GLN A 153 -8.06 -17.30 -2.02
CA GLN A 153 -7.47 -18.59 -2.34
C GLN A 153 -6.01 -18.67 -1.87
N GLY A 154 -5.69 -19.71 -1.09
CA GLY A 154 -4.36 -19.91 -0.52
C GLY A 154 -4.02 -19.01 0.69
N LEU A 155 -5.01 -18.28 1.21
CA LEU A 155 -4.89 -17.45 2.39
C LEU A 155 -5.66 -18.05 3.57
N ASP A 156 -5.13 -17.86 4.78
CA ASP A 156 -5.89 -17.88 6.01
C ASP A 156 -6.30 -16.43 6.30
N TYR A 157 -7.52 -16.25 6.84
CA TYR A 157 -8.03 -14.91 7.03
C TYR A 157 -9.08 -14.81 8.14
N ILE A 158 -9.25 -13.60 8.66
CA ILE A 158 -10.34 -13.20 9.54
C ILE A 158 -11.16 -12.13 8.81
N ARG A 159 -12.49 -12.25 8.90
CA ARG A 159 -13.42 -11.26 8.34
C ARG A 159 -13.92 -10.33 9.43
N ILE A 160 -13.75 -9.05 9.23
CA ILE A 160 -14.27 -7.98 10.07
C ILE A 160 -15.55 -7.46 9.40
N GLN A 161 -16.71 -7.82 9.95
CA GLN A 161 -18.00 -7.49 9.35
C GLN A 161 -18.35 -6.01 9.55
N GLY A 162 -18.97 -5.42 8.51
CA GLY A 162 -19.52 -4.06 8.58
C GLY A 162 -18.49 -3.00 8.96
N SER A 163 -17.23 -3.23 8.62
CA SER A 163 -16.10 -2.41 9.04
C SER A 163 -16.05 -1.04 8.38
N ASP A 164 -16.74 -0.86 7.25
CA ASP A 164 -16.75 0.40 6.51
C ASP A 164 -18.11 0.64 5.83
N HIS A 165 -18.37 1.87 5.42
CA HIS A 165 -19.59 2.29 4.76
C HIS A 165 -19.25 3.04 3.48
N TRP A 166 -20.12 2.89 2.48
CA TRP A 166 -20.02 3.71 1.29
C TRP A 166 -20.51 5.12 1.56
N VAL A 167 -19.70 6.08 1.13
CA VAL A 167 -19.93 7.52 1.31
C VAL A 167 -19.69 8.28 0.02
N VAL A 168 -20.26 9.47 -0.05
CA VAL A 168 -19.88 10.50 -1.02
C VAL A 168 -19.12 11.60 -0.29
N THR A 169 -17.96 11.96 -0.82
CA THR A 169 -17.18 13.11 -0.34
C THR A 169 -17.49 14.33 -1.19
N MET A 170 -17.71 15.47 -0.53
CA MET A 170 -18.03 16.73 -1.18
C MET A 170 -17.43 17.90 -0.41
N ARG A 171 -17.42 19.07 -0.99
CA ARG A 171 -17.03 20.29 -0.29
C ARG A 171 -17.99 20.57 0.88
N ALA A 172 -17.50 21.17 1.94
CA ALA A 172 -18.30 21.48 3.12
C ALA A 172 -19.40 22.54 2.83
N ASP A 173 -19.18 23.39 1.82
CA ASP A 173 -20.14 24.40 1.35
C ASP A 173 -21.11 23.89 0.26
N ASP A 174 -21.06 22.60 -0.09
CA ASP A 174 -21.97 21.99 -1.07
C ASP A 174 -23.40 21.89 -0.51
N PRO A 175 -24.43 22.19 -1.31
CA PRO A 175 -25.84 22.05 -0.87
C PRO A 175 -26.18 20.63 -0.37
N LEU A 176 -25.57 19.58 -0.93
CA LEU A 176 -25.78 18.22 -0.50
C LEU A 176 -25.19 17.93 0.90
N ALA A 177 -24.23 18.75 1.36
CA ALA A 177 -23.67 18.62 2.71
C ALA A 177 -24.70 18.82 3.83
N ALA A 178 -25.82 19.50 3.55
CA ALA A 178 -26.92 19.68 4.49
C ALA A 178 -27.78 18.41 4.65
N LYS A 179 -27.68 17.43 3.76
CA LYS A 179 -28.43 16.16 3.85
C LYS A 179 -27.81 15.23 4.90
N GLU A 180 -28.65 14.39 5.50
CA GLU A 180 -28.18 13.34 6.40
C GLU A 180 -27.53 12.19 5.63
N ALA A 181 -28.11 11.83 4.46
CA ALA A 181 -27.62 10.78 3.58
C ALA A 181 -27.85 11.17 2.11
N ILE A 182 -27.12 10.54 1.21
CA ILE A 182 -27.16 10.79 -0.24
C ILE A 182 -27.86 9.64 -0.94
N THR A 183 -28.89 9.97 -1.72
CA THR A 183 -29.65 9.00 -2.51
C THR A 183 -29.04 8.83 -3.91
N ARG A 184 -29.51 7.82 -4.62
CA ARG A 184 -29.13 7.57 -6.02
C ARG A 184 -29.45 8.77 -6.90
N GLU A 185 -30.65 9.33 -6.73
CA GLU A 185 -31.19 10.44 -7.53
C GLU A 185 -30.33 11.71 -7.37
N ASP A 186 -29.72 11.90 -6.20
CA ASP A 186 -28.82 13.03 -5.93
C ASP A 186 -27.55 12.94 -6.79
N LEU A 187 -27.10 11.74 -7.11
CA LEU A 187 -25.82 11.51 -7.80
C LEU A 187 -25.91 11.42 -9.31
N LEU A 188 -27.11 11.13 -9.88
CA LEU A 188 -27.25 10.83 -11.33
C LEU A 188 -26.73 11.91 -12.27
N LYS A 189 -26.74 13.17 -11.85
CA LYS A 189 -26.33 14.31 -12.69
C LYS A 189 -24.98 14.92 -12.29
N LEU A 190 -24.38 14.40 -11.24
CA LEU A 190 -23.14 14.93 -10.71
C LEU A 190 -21.91 14.31 -11.39
N PRO A 191 -20.78 15.05 -11.50
CA PRO A 191 -19.52 14.50 -11.97
C PRO A 191 -18.93 13.61 -10.86
N LEU A 192 -19.05 12.28 -11.03
CA LEU A 192 -18.60 11.32 -10.01
C LEU A 192 -17.11 10.96 -10.19
N ILE A 193 -16.46 10.65 -9.09
CA ILE A 193 -15.14 10.04 -9.05
C ILE A 193 -15.32 8.65 -8.47
N LEU A 194 -15.09 7.61 -9.30
CA LEU A 194 -15.34 6.23 -8.91
C LEU A 194 -14.03 5.47 -8.65
N PRO A 195 -14.09 4.39 -7.85
CA PRO A 195 -12.97 3.47 -7.68
C PRO A 195 -12.58 2.82 -9.02
N GLU A 196 -11.27 2.63 -9.23
CA GLU A 196 -10.75 1.94 -10.42
C GLU A 196 -11.08 0.45 -10.42
N ARG A 197 -11.07 -0.20 -9.26
CA ARG A 197 -11.18 -1.64 -9.11
C ARG A 197 -12.56 -2.15 -9.54
N VAL A 198 -12.58 -3.07 -10.52
CA VAL A 198 -13.80 -3.57 -11.17
C VAL A 198 -14.76 -4.22 -10.16
N ASN A 199 -14.26 -5.08 -9.25
CA ASN A 199 -15.10 -5.75 -8.27
C ASN A 199 -15.80 -4.76 -7.32
N ILE A 200 -15.11 -3.72 -6.90
CA ILE A 200 -15.66 -2.64 -6.09
C ILE A 200 -16.70 -1.84 -6.87
N ARG A 201 -16.44 -1.56 -8.16
CA ARG A 201 -17.41 -0.92 -9.04
C ARG A 201 -18.67 -1.74 -9.25
N SER A 202 -18.56 -3.08 -9.21
CA SER A 202 -19.73 -3.97 -9.32
C SER A 202 -20.71 -3.80 -8.17
N GLU A 203 -20.25 -3.53 -6.94
CA GLU A 203 -21.14 -3.22 -5.81
C GLU A 203 -21.88 -1.90 -6.05
N LEU A 204 -21.18 -0.87 -6.53
CA LEU A 204 -21.81 0.40 -6.92
C LEU A 204 -22.76 0.21 -8.11
N ALA A 205 -22.40 -0.60 -9.10
CA ALA A 205 -23.29 -0.90 -10.22
C ALA A 205 -24.59 -1.56 -9.73
N ASN A 206 -24.52 -2.48 -8.79
CA ASN A 206 -25.72 -3.06 -8.17
C ASN A 206 -26.54 -2.02 -7.43
N TRP A 207 -25.91 -1.10 -6.71
CA TRP A 207 -26.60 -0.04 -5.98
C TRP A 207 -27.29 0.97 -6.92
N PHE A 208 -26.61 1.41 -7.99
CA PHE A 208 -27.17 2.31 -8.98
C PHE A 208 -28.21 1.59 -9.91
N GLY A 209 -28.08 0.25 -10.06
CA GLY A 209 -28.93 -0.53 -10.94
C GLY A 209 -28.81 -0.10 -12.39
N LYS A 210 -29.96 0.02 -13.09
CA LYS A 210 -30.03 0.41 -14.51
C LYS A 210 -29.47 1.79 -14.84
N ASP A 211 -29.25 2.62 -13.84
CA ASP A 211 -28.77 3.99 -14.04
C ASP A 211 -27.24 4.07 -14.03
N PHE A 212 -26.52 2.98 -13.70
CA PHE A 212 -25.06 2.96 -13.63
C PHE A 212 -24.38 3.37 -14.95
N ASP A 213 -24.87 2.88 -16.07
CA ASP A 213 -24.31 3.19 -17.40
C ASP A 213 -24.54 4.64 -17.85
N ARG A 214 -25.41 5.39 -17.14
CA ARG A 214 -25.73 6.79 -17.41
C ARG A 214 -24.99 7.77 -16.51
N LEU A 215 -24.19 7.28 -15.58
CA LEU A 215 -23.46 8.12 -14.65
C LEU A 215 -22.44 9.00 -15.39
N ASN A 216 -22.33 10.24 -14.96
CA ASN A 216 -21.27 11.14 -15.41
C ASN A 216 -20.00 10.83 -14.58
N ILE A 217 -19.14 9.94 -15.09
CA ILE A 217 -17.87 9.58 -14.44
C ILE A 217 -16.81 10.57 -14.92
N ALA A 218 -16.47 11.54 -14.07
CA ALA A 218 -15.46 12.55 -14.37
C ALA A 218 -14.04 12.01 -14.19
N PHE A 219 -13.81 11.18 -13.15
CA PHE A 219 -12.52 10.59 -12.84
C PHE A 219 -12.68 9.17 -12.31
N VAL A 220 -11.59 8.41 -12.45
CA VAL A 220 -11.42 7.11 -11.79
C VAL A 220 -10.16 7.20 -10.92
N SER A 221 -10.22 6.73 -9.67
CA SER A 221 -9.10 6.77 -8.74
C SER A 221 -8.89 5.42 -8.08
N ASN A 222 -7.64 5.02 -7.94
CA ASN A 222 -7.27 3.76 -7.28
C ASN A 222 -7.35 3.84 -5.75
N LEU A 223 -7.13 5.03 -5.17
CA LEU A 223 -7.17 5.30 -3.72
C LEU A 223 -7.96 6.58 -3.44
N GLY A 224 -8.52 6.67 -2.23
CA GLY A 224 -9.45 7.75 -1.85
C GLY A 224 -8.79 9.10 -1.63
N THR A 225 -7.53 9.15 -1.16
CA THR A 225 -6.83 10.38 -0.81
C THR A 225 -6.79 11.38 -1.96
N ASN A 226 -6.34 10.98 -3.16
CA ASN A 226 -6.30 11.89 -4.32
C ASN A 226 -7.70 12.28 -4.80
N ALA A 227 -8.67 11.36 -4.73
CA ALA A 227 -10.06 11.66 -5.07
C ALA A 227 -10.63 12.75 -4.16
N GLY A 228 -10.32 12.72 -2.85
CA GLY A 228 -10.71 13.76 -1.91
C GLY A 228 -10.10 15.13 -2.24
N ILE A 229 -8.84 15.20 -2.71
CA ILE A 229 -8.24 16.45 -3.19
C ILE A 229 -9.03 17.00 -4.39
N MET A 230 -9.44 16.15 -5.33
CA MET A 230 -10.26 16.57 -6.46
C MET A 230 -11.63 17.14 -6.00
N ALA A 231 -12.23 16.52 -4.97
CA ALA A 231 -13.47 17.04 -4.37
C ALA A 231 -13.27 18.43 -3.76
N MET A 232 -12.18 18.66 -3.03
CA MET A 232 -11.85 19.98 -2.46
C MET A 232 -11.81 21.09 -3.53
N HIS A 233 -11.34 20.75 -4.73
CA HIS A 233 -11.28 21.68 -5.87
C HIS A 233 -12.58 21.71 -6.70
N GLY A 234 -13.64 21.03 -6.27
CA GLY A 234 -14.91 21.01 -6.98
C GLY A 234 -14.90 20.27 -8.31
N LEU A 235 -13.93 19.36 -8.51
CA LEU A 235 -13.78 18.61 -9.77
C LEU A 235 -14.70 17.39 -9.88
N GLY A 236 -15.34 16.99 -8.77
CA GLY A 236 -16.27 15.88 -8.74
C GLY A 236 -16.55 15.37 -7.32
N TYR A 237 -17.39 14.36 -7.27
CA TYR A 237 -17.90 13.76 -6.04
C TYR A 237 -17.34 12.32 -5.91
N PRO A 238 -16.31 12.10 -5.08
CA PRO A 238 -15.80 10.76 -4.82
C PRO A 238 -16.86 9.89 -4.14
N VAL A 239 -17.11 8.73 -4.72
CA VAL A 239 -17.89 7.65 -4.11
C VAL A 239 -16.89 6.60 -3.66
N SER A 240 -16.66 6.52 -2.34
CA SER A 240 -15.62 5.70 -1.73
C SER A 240 -16.09 5.14 -0.40
N VAL A 241 -15.21 4.44 0.30
CA VAL A 241 -15.48 4.01 1.67
C VAL A 241 -15.13 5.11 2.68
N GLU A 242 -15.82 5.13 3.84
CA GLU A 242 -15.74 6.18 4.86
C GLU A 242 -14.29 6.37 5.36
N GLY A 243 -13.55 5.27 5.55
CA GLY A 243 -12.18 5.32 6.04
C GLY A 243 -11.19 6.03 5.11
N ALA A 244 -11.47 6.09 3.81
CA ALA A 244 -10.57 6.69 2.81
C ALA A 244 -10.37 8.21 2.97
N ALA A 245 -11.28 8.91 3.66
CA ALA A 245 -11.19 10.37 3.83
C ALA A 245 -11.55 10.84 5.26
N ARG A 246 -11.63 9.92 6.22
CA ARG A 246 -12.05 10.21 7.60
C ARG A 246 -11.19 11.26 8.30
N TYR A 247 -9.90 11.29 8.02
CA TYR A 247 -8.94 12.18 8.69
C TYR A 247 -8.71 13.50 7.94
N TRP A 248 -9.53 13.79 6.93
CA TRP A 248 -9.46 15.04 6.21
C TRP A 248 -10.09 16.19 7.02
N ARG A 249 -9.72 17.39 6.65
CA ARG A 249 -10.25 18.61 7.26
C ARG A 249 -11.75 18.74 6.98
N ASN A 250 -12.57 18.55 8.00
CA ASN A 250 -14.04 18.63 7.91
C ASN A 250 -14.58 20.05 7.59
N ASP A 251 -13.71 21.06 7.70
CA ASP A 251 -14.02 22.43 7.27
C ASP A 251 -13.89 22.63 5.75
N LEU A 252 -13.23 21.73 5.05
CA LEU A 252 -13.05 21.78 3.60
C LEU A 252 -13.92 20.76 2.87
N VAL A 253 -14.01 19.54 3.40
CA VAL A 253 -14.78 18.45 2.82
C VAL A 253 -15.59 17.74 3.89
N VAL A 254 -16.74 17.21 3.51
CA VAL A 254 -17.59 16.36 4.35
C VAL A 254 -17.91 15.07 3.63
N GLN A 255 -18.17 14.03 4.43
CA GLN A 255 -18.62 12.74 3.94
C GLN A 255 -20.07 12.52 4.32
N LYS A 256 -20.87 12.00 3.40
CA LYS A 256 -22.27 11.61 3.63
C LYS A 256 -22.47 10.19 3.16
N ARG A 257 -23.12 9.37 3.99
CA ARG A 257 -23.41 7.96 3.68
C ARG A 257 -24.43 7.86 2.55
N LEU A 258 -24.30 6.81 1.76
CA LEU A 258 -25.28 6.45 0.74
C LEU A 258 -26.58 5.95 1.40
N TYR A 259 -27.71 6.20 0.77
CA TYR A 259 -28.99 5.62 1.14
C TYR A 259 -29.70 5.03 -0.09
N PRO A 260 -30.13 3.76 -0.07
CA PRO A 260 -29.93 2.77 0.98
C PRO A 260 -28.46 2.53 1.30
N GLN A 261 -28.18 2.28 2.58
CA GLN A 261 -26.81 2.10 3.05
C GLN A 261 -26.15 0.84 2.47
N ILE A 262 -24.91 0.97 2.06
CA ILE A 262 -24.04 -0.16 1.70
C ILE A 262 -22.92 -0.23 2.73
N THR A 263 -22.73 -1.40 3.31
CA THR A 263 -21.61 -1.73 4.20
C THR A 263 -20.60 -2.60 3.46
N VAL A 264 -19.34 -2.47 3.82
CA VAL A 264 -18.25 -3.29 3.28
C VAL A 264 -17.59 -4.02 4.44
N ASN A 265 -17.25 -5.29 4.23
CA ASN A 265 -16.45 -6.04 5.17
C ASN A 265 -14.97 -5.88 4.84
N THR A 266 -14.14 -6.03 5.86
CA THR A 266 -12.69 -6.10 5.69
C THR A 266 -12.21 -7.52 5.98
N VAL A 267 -11.22 -7.96 5.23
CA VAL A 267 -10.49 -9.20 5.45
C VAL A 267 -9.07 -8.87 5.85
N ILE A 268 -8.60 -9.40 6.98
CA ILE A 268 -7.19 -9.45 7.32
C ILE A 268 -6.69 -10.85 7.02
N ALA A 269 -5.64 -10.98 6.20
CA ALA A 269 -5.24 -12.25 5.63
C ALA A 269 -3.71 -12.41 5.60
N TRP A 270 -3.27 -13.68 5.61
CA TRP A 270 -1.88 -14.09 5.46
C TRP A 270 -1.80 -15.39 4.66
N ARG A 271 -0.65 -15.69 4.09
CA ARG A 271 -0.50 -16.90 3.26
C ARG A 271 -0.55 -18.15 4.10
N ARG A 272 -1.33 -19.13 3.62
CA ARG A 272 -1.42 -20.46 4.24
C ARG A 272 -0.16 -21.29 3.97
N ASN A 273 0.20 -22.11 4.95
CA ASN A 273 1.23 -23.15 4.79
C ASN A 273 2.62 -22.64 4.40
N ILE A 274 2.97 -21.40 4.78
CA ILE A 274 4.34 -20.91 4.67
C ILE A 274 4.95 -20.73 6.06
N PRO A 275 6.25 -20.99 6.23
CA PRO A 275 6.92 -20.68 7.48
C PRO A 275 7.03 -19.15 7.63
N TYR A 276 6.61 -18.63 8.78
CA TYR A 276 6.80 -17.24 9.14
C TYR A 276 7.89 -17.09 10.20
N ALA A 277 8.63 -15.98 10.16
CA ALA A 277 9.50 -15.56 11.26
C ALA A 277 8.71 -15.43 12.58
N ALA A 278 9.38 -15.61 13.72
CA ALA A 278 8.73 -15.58 15.03
C ALA A 278 7.90 -14.32 15.26
N ALA A 279 8.41 -13.16 14.84
CA ALA A 279 7.69 -11.88 14.96
C ALA A 279 6.34 -11.90 14.21
N VAL A 280 6.34 -12.38 12.97
CA VAL A 280 5.11 -12.44 12.15
C VAL A 280 4.15 -13.47 12.69
N ARG A 281 4.63 -14.66 13.07
CA ARG A 281 3.80 -15.73 13.63
C ARG A 281 3.08 -15.30 14.91
N TYR A 282 3.79 -14.72 15.87
CA TYR A 282 3.17 -14.22 17.09
C TYR A 282 2.24 -13.04 16.86
N PHE A 283 2.50 -12.23 15.82
CA PHE A 283 1.57 -11.17 15.43
C PHE A 283 0.28 -11.73 14.84
N ILE A 284 0.35 -12.81 14.04
CA ILE A 284 -0.82 -13.55 13.56
C ILE A 284 -1.61 -14.13 14.74
N ASP A 285 -0.93 -14.68 15.75
CA ASP A 285 -1.59 -15.19 16.98
C ASP A 285 -2.30 -14.05 17.73
N GLU A 286 -1.70 -12.85 17.83
CA GLU A 286 -2.31 -11.66 18.43
C GLU A 286 -3.54 -11.19 17.62
N ILE A 287 -3.47 -11.21 16.30
CA ILE A 287 -4.60 -10.93 15.42
C ILE A 287 -5.72 -11.92 15.68
N ASN A 288 -5.44 -13.23 15.70
CA ASN A 288 -6.44 -14.26 15.98
C ASN A 288 -7.10 -14.05 17.34
N ALA A 289 -6.33 -13.72 18.38
CA ALA A 289 -6.84 -13.49 19.73
C ALA A 289 -7.71 -12.22 19.84
N SER A 290 -7.47 -11.22 18.99
CA SER A 290 -8.18 -9.94 19.02
C SER A 290 -9.56 -10.01 18.36
N TRP A 291 -9.80 -11.02 17.51
CA TRP A 291 -11.06 -11.21 16.76
C TRP A 291 -11.69 -12.62 16.93
N ALA A 292 -11.20 -13.43 17.87
CA ALA A 292 -11.85 -14.66 18.31
C ALA A 292 -12.95 -14.35 19.31
#